data_a52d93929278effc8223357e93cb611d
#
_entry.id   a52d93929278effc8223357e93cb611d
#
_cell.length_a   1.000
_cell.length_b   1.000
_cell.length_c   1.000
_cell.angle_alpha   90.00
_cell.angle_beta   90.00
_cell.angle_gamma   90.00
#
_symmetry.space_group_name_H-M   'P 1'
#
loop_
_entity.id
_entity.type
_entity.pdbx_description
1 polymer ?
#
loop_
_entity_poly.entity_id
_entity_poly.type
_entity_poly.pdbx_seq_one_letter_code
_entity_poly.pdbx_strand_id
1 'polypeptide(L)'
;PVNLNFTLGPVAAKSCVETAGISRMVSASPYREKISKANPSFPWTGSVLDAAEILASVPRARLGFWRERAARGPAEILSAFGLKEFSGNPTKEGTLVFTSGSEGAPKAAVLTERNIIANCLQTKLCGLFDEGDILLANLPIFHSFGLLFEVWYMAIAGQPTVSLASPLDIKS
;
A
#
# COMPACT_ATOMS: atom_id res chain seq x y z
N PRO A 1 8.23 -1.80 1.62
CA PRO A 1 7.42 -1.97 0.40
C PRO A 1 7.49 -0.73 -0.50
N VAL A 2 7.20 -0.92 -1.79
CA VAL A 2 7.17 0.15 -2.79
C VAL A 2 5.91 -0.01 -3.63
N ASN A 3 5.06 1.00 -3.65
CA ASN A 3 3.91 1.05 -4.54
C ASN A 3 4.32 1.71 -5.85
N LEU A 4 4.58 0.90 -6.86
CA LEU A 4 5.05 1.38 -8.15
C LEU A 4 3.89 1.99 -8.96
N ASN A 5 4.10 3.21 -9.44
CA ASN A 5 3.13 3.86 -10.33
C ASN A 5 3.16 3.22 -11.71
N PHE A 6 2.12 2.45 -12.02
CA PHE A 6 2.00 1.73 -13.30
C PHE A 6 1.59 2.63 -14.47
N THR A 7 1.27 3.90 -14.23
CA THR A 7 0.95 4.89 -15.29
C THR A 7 2.18 5.60 -15.83
N LEU A 8 3.35 5.37 -15.21
CA LEU A 8 4.62 5.92 -15.70
C LEU A 8 4.99 5.32 -17.07
N GLY A 9 5.61 6.15 -17.91
CA GLY A 9 6.24 5.65 -19.12
C GLY A 9 7.35 4.62 -18.80
N PRO A 10 7.73 3.76 -19.78
CA PRO A 10 8.62 2.62 -19.54
C PRO A 10 9.98 3.02 -18.97
N VAL A 11 10.56 4.14 -19.41
CA VAL A 11 11.85 4.64 -18.94
C VAL A 11 11.78 5.03 -17.47
N ALA A 12 10.75 5.78 -17.08
CA ALA A 12 10.57 6.23 -15.70
C ALA A 12 10.24 5.04 -14.77
N ALA A 13 9.39 4.10 -15.22
CA ALA A 13 9.08 2.90 -14.47
C ALA A 13 10.34 2.04 -14.24
N LYS A 14 11.19 1.87 -15.27
CA LYS A 14 12.46 1.16 -15.17
C LYS A 14 13.40 1.84 -14.17
N SER A 15 13.53 3.16 -14.23
CA SER A 15 14.32 3.93 -13.27
C SER A 15 13.84 3.72 -11.82
N CYS A 16 12.53 3.68 -11.58
CA CYS A 16 11.97 3.39 -10.25
C CYS A 16 12.36 1.99 -9.76
N VAL A 17 12.26 0.97 -10.62
CA VAL A 17 12.60 -0.41 -10.29
C VAL A 17 14.08 -0.54 -9.92
N GLU A 18 14.96 0.07 -10.71
CA GLU A 18 16.40 0.04 -10.51
C GLU A 18 16.80 0.83 -9.25
N THR A 19 16.29 2.06 -9.08
CA THR A 19 16.58 2.90 -7.91
C THR A 19 16.17 2.26 -6.60
N ALA A 20 15.01 1.57 -6.59
CA ALA A 20 14.51 0.90 -5.39
C ALA A 20 15.05 -0.53 -5.22
N GLY A 21 15.85 -1.05 -6.15
CA GLY A 21 16.37 -2.42 -6.12
C GLY A 21 15.27 -3.48 -6.07
N ILE A 22 14.17 -3.26 -6.81
CA ILE A 22 13.02 -4.17 -6.77
C ILE A 22 13.37 -5.49 -7.43
N SER A 23 13.43 -6.56 -6.65
CA SER A 23 13.70 -7.92 -7.13
C SER A 23 12.43 -8.77 -7.28
N ARG A 24 11.36 -8.43 -6.56
CA ARG A 24 10.06 -9.13 -6.58
C ARG A 24 8.92 -8.14 -6.70
N MET A 25 7.91 -8.51 -7.46
CA MET A 25 6.66 -7.76 -7.57
C MET A 25 5.47 -8.63 -7.14
N VAL A 26 4.45 -8.00 -6.59
CA VAL A 26 3.16 -8.63 -6.36
C VAL A 26 2.14 -7.92 -7.25
N SER A 27 1.35 -8.67 -7.99
CA SER A 27 0.29 -8.13 -8.84
C SER A 27 -0.82 -9.17 -9.00
N ALA A 28 -2.03 -8.74 -9.34
CA ALA A 28 -3.07 -9.67 -9.76
C ALA A 28 -3.03 -9.83 -11.28
N SER A 29 -3.24 -11.07 -11.78
CA SER A 29 -3.16 -11.39 -13.20
C SER A 29 -3.96 -10.46 -14.12
N PRO A 30 -5.23 -10.09 -13.81
CA PRO A 30 -5.98 -9.14 -14.64
C PRO A 30 -5.34 -7.76 -14.74
N TYR A 31 -4.73 -7.29 -13.65
CA TYR A 31 -4.00 -6.02 -13.62
C TYR A 31 -2.71 -6.10 -14.43
N ARG A 32 -1.98 -7.20 -14.29
CA ARG A 32 -0.75 -7.44 -15.06
C ARG A 32 -1.01 -7.41 -16.55
N GLU A 33 -2.07 -8.07 -17.00
CA GLU A 33 -2.48 -8.06 -18.42
C GLU A 33 -2.86 -6.65 -18.89
N LYS A 34 -3.66 -5.93 -18.09
CA LYS A 34 -4.07 -4.55 -18.39
C LYS A 34 -2.85 -3.62 -18.51
N ILE A 35 -1.92 -3.70 -17.57
CA ILE A 35 -0.68 -2.90 -17.59
C ILE A 35 0.18 -3.28 -18.80
N SER A 36 0.38 -4.57 -19.08
CA SER A 36 1.20 -5.03 -20.21
C SER A 36 0.60 -4.67 -21.56
N LYS A 37 -0.72 -4.60 -21.67
CA LYS A 37 -1.39 -4.10 -22.88
C LYS A 37 -1.18 -2.59 -23.07
N ALA A 38 -1.29 -1.81 -21.99
CA ALA A 38 -1.10 -0.36 -22.04
C ALA A 38 0.37 0.05 -22.17
N ASN A 39 1.28 -0.73 -21.59
CA ASN A 39 2.71 -0.50 -21.59
C ASN A 39 3.45 -1.85 -21.78
N PRO A 40 3.66 -2.29 -23.04
CA PRO A 40 4.33 -3.55 -23.33
C PRO A 40 5.77 -3.65 -22.80
N SER A 41 6.41 -2.51 -22.60
CA SER A 41 7.78 -2.41 -22.07
C SER A 41 7.81 -2.13 -20.56
N PHE A 42 6.71 -2.39 -19.85
CA PHE A 42 6.71 -2.24 -18.39
C PHE A 42 7.75 -3.17 -17.75
N PRO A 43 8.60 -2.68 -16.85
CA PRO A 43 9.76 -3.41 -16.33
C PRO A 43 9.37 -4.44 -15.26
N TRP A 44 8.61 -5.47 -15.66
CA TRP A 44 8.32 -6.58 -14.76
C TRP A 44 9.62 -7.25 -14.31
N THR A 45 9.74 -7.54 -13.02
CA THR A 45 10.86 -8.34 -12.51
C THR A 45 10.72 -9.81 -12.93
N GLY A 46 11.82 -10.56 -12.87
CA GLY A 46 11.78 -12.00 -13.15
C GLY A 46 10.94 -12.82 -12.16
N SER A 47 10.57 -12.23 -11.01
CA SER A 47 9.73 -12.86 -9.99
C SER A 47 8.51 -11.98 -9.73
N VAL A 48 7.39 -12.32 -10.38
CA VAL A 48 6.08 -11.70 -10.13
C VAL A 48 5.18 -12.72 -9.46
N LEU A 49 4.75 -12.40 -8.23
CA LEU A 49 3.83 -13.22 -7.45
C LEU A 49 2.39 -12.79 -7.74
N ASP A 50 1.50 -13.73 -8.00
CA ASP A 50 0.08 -13.43 -8.17
C ASP A 50 -0.61 -13.31 -6.82
N ALA A 51 -1.24 -12.15 -6.57
CA ALA A 51 -1.93 -11.88 -5.32
C ALA A 51 -3.13 -12.82 -5.10
N ALA A 52 -3.84 -13.23 -6.17
CA ALA A 52 -4.96 -14.14 -6.07
C ALA A 52 -4.50 -15.56 -5.71
N GLU A 53 -3.38 -16.02 -6.28
CA GLU A 53 -2.79 -17.32 -5.94
C GLU A 53 -2.31 -17.34 -4.48
N ILE A 54 -1.65 -16.26 -4.02
CA ILE A 54 -1.24 -16.14 -2.62
C ILE A 54 -2.47 -16.23 -1.71
N LEU A 55 -3.54 -15.48 -2.00
CA LEU A 55 -4.75 -15.51 -1.19
C LEU A 55 -5.44 -16.88 -1.23
N ALA A 56 -5.49 -17.53 -2.39
CA ALA A 56 -6.07 -18.86 -2.55
C ALA A 56 -5.27 -19.94 -1.80
N SER A 57 -3.97 -19.76 -1.65
CA SER A 57 -3.10 -20.67 -0.91
C SER A 57 -3.30 -20.62 0.62
N VAL A 58 -3.97 -19.57 1.13
CA VAL A 58 -4.20 -19.43 2.58
C VAL A 58 -5.41 -20.28 3.01
N PRO A 59 -5.23 -21.26 3.91
CA PRO A 59 -6.33 -22.09 4.38
C PRO A 59 -7.47 -21.26 5.00
N ARG A 60 -8.72 -21.57 4.65
CA ARG A 60 -9.89 -20.83 5.17
C ARG A 60 -9.95 -20.75 6.69
N ALA A 61 -9.55 -21.83 7.38
CA ALA A 61 -9.46 -21.84 8.83
C ALA A 61 -8.47 -20.79 9.36
N ARG A 62 -7.35 -20.57 8.63
CA ARG A 62 -6.37 -19.56 8.97
C ARG A 62 -6.90 -18.14 8.74
N LEU A 63 -7.68 -17.92 7.69
CA LEU A 63 -8.37 -16.65 7.46
C LEU A 63 -9.40 -16.36 8.56
N GLY A 64 -10.18 -17.36 8.98
CA GLY A 64 -11.12 -17.24 10.11
C GLY A 64 -10.41 -16.84 11.40
N PHE A 65 -9.33 -17.51 11.73
CA PHE A 65 -8.47 -17.20 12.88
C PHE A 65 -7.97 -15.76 12.87
N TRP A 66 -7.47 -15.27 11.72
CA TRP A 66 -6.98 -13.90 11.61
C TRP A 66 -8.10 -12.85 11.66
N ARG A 67 -9.27 -13.15 11.06
CA ARG A 67 -10.45 -12.28 11.16
C ARG A 67 -10.92 -12.10 12.60
N GLU A 68 -10.97 -13.19 13.36
CA GLU A 68 -11.36 -13.15 14.77
C GLU A 68 -10.39 -12.32 15.61
N ARG A 69 -9.08 -12.46 15.38
CA ARG A 69 -8.07 -11.67 16.07
C ARG A 69 -8.09 -10.20 15.66
N ALA A 70 -8.29 -9.92 14.39
CA ALA A 70 -8.43 -8.56 13.90
C ALA A 70 -9.64 -7.84 14.51
N ALA A 71 -10.74 -8.57 14.73
CA ALA A 71 -11.92 -8.03 15.39
C ALA A 71 -11.69 -7.68 16.87
N ARG A 72 -10.69 -8.29 17.53
CA ARG A 72 -10.31 -7.99 18.92
C ARG A 72 -9.32 -6.83 19.04
N GLY A 73 -8.83 -6.33 17.94
CA GLY A 73 -7.96 -5.16 17.87
C GLY A 73 -6.49 -5.43 17.53
N PRO A 74 -5.71 -4.38 17.28
CA PRO A 74 -4.33 -4.48 16.80
C PRO A 74 -3.39 -5.25 17.73
N ALA A 75 -3.56 -5.12 19.05
CA ALA A 75 -2.74 -5.80 20.04
C ALA A 75 -2.80 -7.34 19.91
N GLU A 76 -3.97 -7.88 19.57
CA GLU A 76 -4.15 -9.32 19.35
C GLU A 76 -3.44 -9.82 18.10
N ILE A 77 -3.42 -9.00 17.04
CA ILE A 77 -2.68 -9.31 15.81
C ILE A 77 -1.18 -9.34 16.12
N LEU A 78 -0.66 -8.30 16.79
CA LEU A 78 0.76 -8.22 17.15
C LEU A 78 1.18 -9.39 18.03
N SER A 79 0.39 -9.73 19.05
CA SER A 79 0.62 -10.88 19.91
C SER A 79 0.67 -12.20 19.12
N ALA A 80 -0.22 -12.39 18.15
CA ALA A 80 -0.29 -13.59 17.34
C ALA A 80 0.91 -13.74 16.38
N PHE A 81 1.54 -12.65 15.98
CA PHE A 81 2.81 -12.66 15.25
C PHE A 81 4.03 -12.82 16.18
N GLY A 82 3.83 -12.97 17.49
CA GLY A 82 4.93 -13.04 18.46
C GLY A 82 5.58 -11.69 18.74
N LEU A 83 4.98 -10.61 18.27
CA LEU A 83 5.44 -9.24 18.48
C LEU A 83 4.89 -8.74 19.82
N LYS A 84 5.41 -9.27 20.92
CA LYS A 84 4.94 -8.91 22.28
C LYS A 84 5.26 -7.47 22.66
N GLU A 85 6.32 -6.91 22.09
CA GLU A 85 6.71 -5.52 22.25
C GLU A 85 7.10 -4.96 20.90
N PHE A 86 6.53 -3.83 20.55
CA PHE A 86 6.96 -3.10 19.37
C PHE A 86 8.28 -2.40 19.71
N SER A 87 9.38 -3.14 19.65
CA SER A 87 10.75 -2.59 19.71
C SER A 87 11.16 -2.03 18.35
N GLY A 88 10.22 -1.45 17.61
CA GLY A 88 10.47 -0.92 16.29
C GLY A 88 11.51 0.21 16.35
N ASN A 89 12.52 0.12 15.52
CA ASN A 89 13.40 1.26 15.29
C ASN A 89 12.60 2.34 14.55
N PRO A 90 12.26 3.47 15.20
CA PRO A 90 11.42 4.50 14.58
C PRO A 90 12.04 5.13 13.34
N THR A 91 13.35 4.96 13.17
CA THR A 91 14.10 5.44 12.00
C THR A 91 14.22 4.38 10.90
N LYS A 92 13.67 3.17 11.11
CA LYS A 92 13.63 2.13 10.10
C LYS A 92 12.82 2.58 8.89
N GLU A 93 13.32 2.25 7.71
CA GLU A 93 12.62 2.50 6.45
C GLU A 93 11.30 1.73 6.41
N GLY A 94 10.19 2.46 6.33
CA GLY A 94 8.84 1.89 6.24
C GLY A 94 8.43 1.66 4.79
N THR A 95 8.60 2.68 3.94
CA THR A 95 8.22 2.61 2.52
C THR A 95 9.00 3.60 1.67
N LEU A 96 9.05 3.34 0.38
CA LEU A 96 9.52 4.29 -0.64
C LEU A 96 8.32 4.82 -1.41
N VAL A 97 8.28 6.14 -1.61
CA VAL A 97 7.30 6.81 -2.45
C VAL A 97 8.04 7.56 -3.55
N PHE A 98 7.70 7.26 -4.79
CA PHE A 98 8.26 7.99 -5.92
C PHE A 98 7.47 9.25 -6.21
N THR A 99 8.19 10.35 -6.38
CA THR A 99 7.63 11.64 -6.81
C THR A 99 8.00 11.89 -8.27
N SER A 100 7.10 12.53 -9.02
CA SER A 100 7.44 13.06 -10.35
C SER A 100 8.46 14.18 -10.17
N GLY A 101 9.73 13.88 -10.37
CA GLY A 101 10.77 14.89 -10.32
C GLY A 101 10.49 15.98 -11.38
N SER A 102 10.56 17.24 -11.00
CA SER A 102 10.40 18.39 -11.90
C SER A 102 11.42 18.45 -13.03
N GLU A 103 12.49 17.66 -12.94
CA GLU A 103 13.65 17.68 -13.85
C GLU A 103 13.96 16.32 -14.51
N GLY A 104 12.97 15.44 -14.67
CA GLY A 104 13.10 14.21 -15.47
C GLY A 104 12.94 12.90 -14.72
N ALA A 105 13.96 12.35 -14.04
CA ALA A 105 13.87 11.05 -13.40
C ALA A 105 13.07 11.09 -12.09
N PRO A 106 12.20 10.08 -11.80
CA PRO A 106 11.50 10.00 -10.54
C PRO A 106 12.47 9.96 -9.34
N LYS A 107 12.16 10.74 -8.30
CA LYS A 107 12.93 10.74 -7.05
C LYS A 107 12.25 9.87 -6.02
N ALA A 108 13.01 9.02 -5.33
CA ALA A 108 12.51 8.17 -4.26
C ALA A 108 12.60 8.90 -2.91
N ALA A 109 11.47 9.12 -2.26
CA ALA A 109 11.41 9.58 -0.87
C ALA A 109 11.32 8.36 0.06
N VAL A 110 12.28 8.24 0.97
CA VAL A 110 12.28 7.20 2.01
C VAL A 110 11.44 7.70 3.17
N LEU A 111 10.34 7.04 3.46
CA LEU A 111 9.52 7.30 4.64
C LEU A 111 9.84 6.28 5.73
N THR A 112 10.21 6.77 6.90
CA THR A 112 10.40 5.91 8.08
C THR A 112 9.07 5.55 8.72
N GLU A 113 9.06 4.51 9.55
CA GLU A 113 7.88 4.14 10.36
C GLU A 113 7.41 5.33 11.20
N ARG A 114 8.34 6.12 11.76
CA ARG A 114 8.02 7.35 12.50
C ARG A 114 7.31 8.40 11.65
N ASN A 115 7.73 8.61 10.41
CA ASN A 115 7.08 9.57 9.52
C ASN A 115 5.62 9.17 9.25
N ILE A 116 5.39 7.89 8.99
CA ILE A 116 4.05 7.36 8.71
C ILE A 116 3.14 7.52 9.94
N ILE A 117 3.60 7.04 11.09
CA ILE A 117 2.82 7.11 12.34
C ILE A 117 2.54 8.56 12.74
N ALA A 118 3.56 9.44 12.69
CA ALA A 118 3.41 10.84 13.02
C ALA A 118 2.37 11.53 12.13
N ASN A 119 2.38 11.24 10.83
CA ASN A 119 1.42 11.83 9.90
C ASN A 119 -0.01 11.31 10.13
N CYS A 120 -0.18 10.02 10.44
CA CYS A 120 -1.48 9.49 10.85
C CYS A 120 -2.00 10.12 12.15
N LEU A 121 -1.14 10.31 13.14
CA LEU A 121 -1.50 10.99 14.40
C LEU A 121 -1.87 12.45 14.17
N GLN A 122 -1.12 13.17 13.35
CA GLN A 122 -1.45 14.55 12.97
C GLN A 122 -2.83 14.63 12.32
N THR A 123 -3.13 13.73 11.36
CA THR A 123 -4.44 13.64 10.72
C THR A 123 -5.55 13.44 11.75
N LYS A 124 -5.36 12.54 12.72
CA LYS A 124 -6.32 12.29 13.78
C LYS A 124 -6.51 13.50 14.69
N LEU A 125 -5.42 14.17 15.07
CA LEU A 125 -5.47 15.35 15.95
C LEU A 125 -6.08 16.58 15.29
N CYS A 126 -6.02 16.68 13.96
CA CYS A 126 -6.68 17.75 13.21
C CYS A 126 -8.21 17.59 13.14
N GLY A 127 -8.77 16.49 13.66
CA GLY A 127 -10.21 16.25 13.63
C GLY A 127 -10.77 16.17 12.21
N LEU A 128 -10.00 15.60 11.27
CA LEU A 128 -10.41 15.52 9.87
C LEU A 128 -11.54 14.52 9.65
N PHE A 129 -11.65 13.52 10.53
CA PHE A 129 -12.66 12.47 10.49
C PHE A 129 -13.31 12.29 11.85
N ASP A 130 -14.61 12.12 11.87
CA ASP A 130 -15.40 11.77 13.04
C ASP A 130 -15.53 10.23 13.19
N GLU A 131 -15.96 9.75 14.37
CA GLU A 131 -16.09 8.31 14.66
C GLU A 131 -17.07 7.58 13.75
N GLY A 132 -18.05 8.28 13.20
CA GLY A 132 -19.07 7.70 12.29
C GLY A 132 -18.72 7.76 10.81
N ASP A 133 -17.61 8.40 10.45
CA ASP A 133 -17.25 8.60 9.06
C ASP A 133 -16.77 7.32 8.38
N ILE A 134 -17.11 7.19 7.10
CA ILE A 134 -16.63 6.13 6.21
C ILE A 134 -15.76 6.76 5.15
N LEU A 135 -14.50 6.38 5.09
CA LEU A 135 -13.55 6.87 4.10
C LEU A 135 -13.83 6.23 2.73
N LEU A 136 -13.97 7.04 1.71
CA LEU A 136 -14.01 6.55 0.33
C LEU A 136 -12.60 6.48 -0.25
N ALA A 137 -12.09 5.25 -0.40
CA ALA A 137 -10.77 4.97 -0.97
C ALA A 137 -10.87 4.93 -2.49
N ASN A 138 -10.59 6.06 -3.13
CA ASN A 138 -10.64 6.23 -4.58
C ASN A 138 -9.36 6.83 -5.18
N LEU A 139 -8.35 7.06 -4.34
CA LEU A 139 -7.08 7.62 -4.78
C LEU A 139 -6.06 6.52 -5.09
N PRO A 140 -5.18 6.72 -6.05
CA PRO A 140 -4.14 5.75 -6.33
C PRO A 140 -3.16 5.60 -5.16
N ILE A 141 -2.99 4.37 -4.65
CA ILE A 141 -2.09 4.06 -3.53
C ILE A 141 -0.60 4.27 -3.83
N PHE A 142 -0.22 4.50 -5.08
CA PHE A 142 1.15 4.87 -5.44
C PHE A 142 1.43 6.37 -5.25
N HIS A 143 0.41 7.18 -5.01
CA HIS A 143 0.57 8.55 -4.54
C HIS A 143 0.62 8.60 -3.01
N SER A 144 1.42 9.53 -2.47
CA SER A 144 1.59 9.68 -1.02
C SER A 144 0.26 9.89 -0.28
N PHE A 145 -0.67 10.61 -0.86
CA PHE A 145 -1.97 10.89 -0.27
C PHE A 145 -2.84 9.62 -0.21
N GLY A 146 -2.98 8.87 -1.31
CA GLY A 146 -3.69 7.60 -1.33
C GLY A 146 -3.04 6.58 -0.40
N LEU A 147 -1.72 6.48 -0.40
CA LEU A 147 -0.99 5.59 0.50
C LEU A 147 -1.23 5.94 1.98
N LEU A 148 -1.27 7.23 2.33
CA LEU A 148 -1.56 7.66 3.69
C LEU A 148 -2.96 7.29 4.12
N PHE A 149 -3.97 7.74 3.38
CA PHE A 149 -5.37 7.64 3.83
C PHE A 149 -5.97 6.26 3.60
N GLU A 150 -5.67 5.62 2.47
CA GLU A 150 -6.31 4.36 2.07
C GLU A 150 -5.55 3.11 2.55
N VAL A 151 -4.33 3.27 3.07
CA VAL A 151 -3.55 2.14 3.59
C VAL A 151 -3.19 2.36 5.05
N TRP A 152 -2.43 3.43 5.36
CA TRP A 152 -1.88 3.61 6.70
C TRP A 152 -2.88 4.14 7.72
N TYR A 153 -3.59 5.22 7.38
CA TYR A 153 -4.53 5.86 8.31
C TYR A 153 -5.69 4.94 8.65
N MET A 154 -6.30 4.30 7.66
CA MET A 154 -7.39 3.36 7.92
C MET A 154 -6.95 2.19 8.82
N ALA A 155 -5.73 1.67 8.62
CA ALA A 155 -5.23 0.56 9.42
C ALA A 155 -4.84 0.97 10.84
N ILE A 156 -4.24 2.17 11.02
CA ILE A 156 -3.73 2.66 12.31
C ILE A 156 -4.86 3.27 13.14
N ALA A 157 -5.75 4.06 12.52
CA ALA A 157 -6.86 4.71 13.21
C ALA A 157 -8.10 3.82 13.35
N GLY A 158 -8.16 2.70 12.63
CA GLY A 158 -9.34 1.83 12.59
C GLY A 158 -10.51 2.44 11.80
N GLN A 159 -10.23 3.35 10.86
CA GLN A 159 -11.26 4.06 10.10
C GLN A 159 -11.94 3.13 9.10
N PRO A 160 -13.29 2.98 9.14
CA PRO A 160 -14.03 2.24 8.13
C PRO A 160 -13.77 2.80 6.74
N THR A 161 -13.58 1.92 5.76
CA THR A 161 -13.19 2.34 4.41
C THR A 161 -13.95 1.53 3.36
N VAL A 162 -14.46 2.22 2.35
CA VAL A 162 -15.04 1.62 1.14
C VAL A 162 -14.10 1.90 -0.02
N SER A 163 -13.61 0.84 -0.67
CA SER A 163 -12.70 0.95 -1.80
C SER A 163 -13.44 0.85 -3.13
N LEU A 164 -13.10 1.71 -4.07
CA LEU A 164 -13.51 1.62 -5.45
C LEU A 164 -12.40 0.99 -6.29
N ALA A 165 -12.79 0.09 -7.20
CA ALA A 165 -11.84 -0.56 -8.09
C ALA A 165 -11.15 0.44 -9.05
N SER A 166 -11.84 1.52 -9.39
CA SER A 166 -11.30 2.61 -10.21
C SER A 166 -12.02 3.92 -9.86
N PRO A 167 -11.30 5.03 -9.69
CA PRO A 167 -11.91 6.34 -9.46
C PRO A 167 -12.76 6.82 -10.66
N LEU A 168 -12.62 6.18 -11.82
CA LEU A 168 -13.38 6.48 -13.03
C LEU A 168 -14.66 5.64 -13.17
N ASP A 169 -14.85 4.64 -12.32
CA ASP A 169 -16.03 3.77 -12.34
C ASP A 169 -17.25 4.38 -11.58
N ILE A 170 -17.21 5.66 -11.29
CA ILE A 170 -18.35 6.39 -10.73
C ILE A 170 -19.41 6.49 -11.83
N LYS A 171 -20.25 5.47 -11.90
CA LYS A 171 -21.49 5.58 -12.68
C LYS A 171 -22.46 6.45 -11.89
N SER A 172 -22.76 7.60 -12.46
CA SER A 172 -23.85 8.49 -12.02
C SER A 172 -25.19 7.76 -11.99
#